data_d5a6718345d781d22e99e7452f6e2e42
#
_entry.id   d5a6718345d781d22e99e7452f6e2e42
#
_cell.length_a   1.000
_cell.length_b   1.000
_cell.length_c   1.000
_cell.angle_alpha   90.00
_cell.angle_beta   90.00
_cell.angle_gamma   90.00
#
_symmetry.space_group_name_H-M   'P 1'
#
loop_
_entity.id
_entity.type
_entity.pdbx_description
1 polymer ?
#
loop_
_entity_poly.entity_id
_entity_poly.type
_entity_poly.pdbx_seq_one_letter_code
_entity_poly.pdbx_strand_id
1 'polypeptide(L)'
;HLVDSSGTGGADCLKDAWIGIRRAKALGQGQHVWYSRAIGTETRERTRLLNALRQEFESNRLYIVYQPQVTLTDQRVIGVEALLRWRAEDGTFISPASFIPVAESSGLIVSLGEWVLRRSLSVLGELRALGHTDLVMAVNVSAMQFRRSDFIDVVEWALADTGMPADRLELEITESAAILGAGLVEQYLHELKKRGVGIAIDDFGTGFSSLSYLDRLPADRIKIDRAFVNALDNGDPGARGARIAEMVVPLGRKLGMKVLAEGIETEAQARRLGELGCDDGQGFLYARPMPIEELKLWLAGRAST
;
A
#
# COMPACT_ATOMS: atom_id res chain seq x y z
N HIS A 1 -14.57 5.24 -36.51
CA HIS A 1 -14.25 6.56 -35.93
C HIS A 1 -15.08 7.60 -36.67
N LEU A 2 -16.10 8.17 -36.03
CA LEU A 2 -16.77 9.35 -36.53
C LEU A 2 -15.89 10.55 -36.15
N VAL A 3 -15.28 11.16 -37.15
CA VAL A 3 -14.48 12.40 -36.98
C VAL A 3 -15.46 13.55 -37.03
N ASP A 4 -15.63 14.25 -35.92
CA ASP A 4 -16.33 15.53 -35.93
C ASP A 4 -15.47 16.55 -36.66
N SER A 5 -16.09 17.34 -37.54
CA SER A 5 -15.44 18.29 -38.47
C SER A 5 -14.80 19.51 -37.81
N SER A 6 -14.58 19.50 -36.50
CA SER A 6 -13.94 20.58 -35.75
C SER A 6 -12.41 20.48 -35.71
N GLY A 7 -11.73 20.65 -36.85
CA GLY A 7 -10.38 21.21 -36.91
C GLY A 7 -9.19 20.39 -36.33
N THR A 8 -9.31 19.08 -36.09
CA THR A 8 -8.17 18.24 -35.70
C THR A 8 -7.45 17.71 -36.92
N GLY A 9 -6.12 17.94 -37.02
CA GLY A 9 -5.32 17.41 -38.12
C GLY A 9 -5.33 15.88 -38.16
N GLY A 10 -5.16 15.29 -39.39
CA GLY A 10 -5.21 13.82 -39.54
C GLY A 10 -4.27 13.03 -38.63
N ALA A 11 -3.13 13.60 -38.24
CA ALA A 11 -2.20 12.99 -37.26
C ALA A 11 -2.79 12.91 -35.85
N ASP A 12 -3.61 13.87 -35.44
CA ASP A 12 -4.25 13.85 -34.13
C ASP A 12 -5.42 12.86 -34.11
N CYS A 13 -6.17 12.72 -35.20
CA CYS A 13 -7.20 11.70 -35.35
C CYS A 13 -6.61 10.27 -35.23
N LEU A 14 -5.43 10.02 -35.80
CA LEU A 14 -4.74 8.73 -35.67
C LEU A 14 -4.30 8.46 -34.22
N LYS A 15 -3.75 9.46 -33.53
CA LYS A 15 -3.39 9.34 -32.11
C LYS A 15 -4.61 9.02 -31.26
N ASP A 16 -5.71 9.72 -31.50
CA ASP A 16 -6.97 9.54 -30.79
C ASP A 16 -7.58 8.15 -31.02
N ALA A 17 -7.54 7.66 -32.26
CA ALA A 17 -7.94 6.29 -32.59
C ALA A 17 -7.09 5.24 -31.87
N TRP A 18 -5.77 5.44 -31.82
CA TRP A 18 -4.85 4.55 -31.10
C TRP A 18 -5.14 4.50 -29.60
N ILE A 19 -5.44 5.64 -28.97
CA ILE A 19 -5.83 5.72 -27.56
C ILE A 19 -7.10 4.90 -27.32
N GLY A 20 -8.13 5.06 -28.16
CA GLY A 20 -9.36 4.30 -28.08
C GLY A 20 -9.14 2.78 -28.20
N ILE A 21 -8.31 2.36 -29.17
CA ILE A 21 -7.96 0.94 -29.37
C ILE A 21 -7.24 0.36 -28.16
N ARG A 22 -6.24 1.06 -27.61
CA ARG A 22 -5.52 0.59 -26.39
C ARG A 22 -6.45 0.44 -25.21
N ARG A 23 -7.38 1.37 -24.99
CA ARG A 23 -8.34 1.30 -23.91
C ARG A 23 -9.35 0.15 -24.12
N ALA A 24 -9.83 -0.07 -25.33
CA ALA A 24 -10.68 -1.21 -25.64
C ALA A 24 -9.99 -2.55 -25.39
N LYS A 25 -8.70 -2.67 -25.77
CA LYS A 25 -7.89 -3.88 -25.48
C LYS A 25 -7.68 -4.11 -23.98
N ALA A 26 -7.52 -3.05 -23.20
CA ALA A 26 -7.38 -3.17 -21.74
C ALA A 26 -8.68 -3.63 -21.04
N LEU A 27 -9.83 -3.37 -21.65
CA LEU A 27 -11.13 -3.83 -21.15
C LEU A 27 -11.48 -5.29 -21.53
N GLY A 28 -10.67 -5.92 -22.41
CA GLY A 28 -10.85 -7.31 -22.84
C GLY A 28 -11.32 -7.46 -24.31
N GLN A 29 -11.39 -8.72 -24.77
CA GLN A 29 -11.82 -9.03 -26.14
C GLN A 29 -13.30 -8.67 -26.36
N GLY A 30 -13.63 -8.13 -27.53
CA GLY A 30 -14.99 -7.79 -27.90
C GLY A 30 -15.51 -6.46 -27.33
N GLN A 31 -14.68 -5.73 -26.60
CA GLN A 31 -15.05 -4.42 -26.05
C GLN A 31 -14.80 -3.30 -27.06
N HIS A 32 -15.67 -2.29 -27.03
CA HIS A 32 -15.52 -1.07 -27.82
C HIS A 32 -15.50 0.15 -26.88
N VAL A 33 -14.74 1.15 -27.24
CA VAL A 33 -14.63 2.42 -26.50
C VAL A 33 -14.84 3.57 -27.46
N TRP A 34 -15.79 4.44 -27.10
CA TRP A 34 -15.93 5.71 -27.78
C TRP A 34 -14.82 6.66 -27.31
N TYR A 35 -14.01 7.12 -28.25
CA TYR A 35 -13.03 8.16 -27.93
C TYR A 35 -13.76 9.45 -27.54
N SER A 36 -13.32 10.07 -26.47
CA SER A 36 -13.71 11.42 -26.08
C SER A 36 -12.46 12.25 -25.81
N ARG A 37 -12.56 13.56 -25.91
CA ARG A 37 -11.44 14.47 -25.57
C ARG A 37 -10.95 14.24 -24.13
N ALA A 38 -11.83 13.87 -23.20
CA ALA A 38 -11.49 13.53 -21.83
C ALA A 38 -10.54 12.32 -21.77
N ILE A 39 -10.81 11.25 -22.55
CA ILE A 39 -9.93 10.07 -22.65
C ILE A 39 -8.55 10.44 -23.19
N GLY A 40 -8.50 11.30 -24.21
CA GLY A 40 -7.25 11.78 -24.78
C GLY A 40 -6.43 12.60 -23.77
N THR A 41 -7.09 13.45 -23.00
CA THR A 41 -6.45 14.26 -21.94
C THR A 41 -5.92 13.37 -20.83
N GLU A 42 -6.74 12.45 -20.28
CA GLU A 42 -6.35 11.48 -19.25
C GLU A 42 -5.12 10.67 -19.70
N THR A 43 -5.10 10.19 -20.94
CA THR A 43 -3.95 9.40 -21.45
C THR A 43 -2.68 10.25 -21.56
N ARG A 44 -2.80 11.51 -22.00
CA ARG A 44 -1.66 12.43 -22.08
C ARG A 44 -1.12 12.78 -20.70
N GLU A 45 -2.01 13.06 -19.75
CA GLU A 45 -1.64 13.34 -18.36
C GLU A 45 -0.94 12.14 -17.72
N ARG A 46 -1.47 10.93 -17.92
CA ARG A 46 -0.85 9.69 -17.45
C ARG A 46 0.55 9.47 -18.04
N THR A 47 0.73 9.75 -19.34
CA THR A 47 2.05 9.64 -19.99
C THR A 47 3.02 10.69 -19.45
N ARG A 48 2.57 11.93 -19.24
CA ARG A 48 3.39 12.98 -18.62
C ARG A 48 3.81 12.59 -17.21
N LEU A 49 2.86 12.10 -16.40
CA LEU A 49 3.11 11.68 -15.04
C LEU A 49 4.12 10.53 -14.99
N LEU A 50 4.01 9.54 -15.90
CA LEU A 50 4.97 8.44 -16.00
C LEU A 50 6.39 8.93 -16.32
N ASN A 51 6.52 9.83 -17.30
CA ASN A 51 7.83 10.35 -17.69
C ASN A 51 8.46 11.17 -16.54
N ALA A 52 7.66 11.99 -15.86
CA ALA A 52 8.09 12.72 -14.69
C ALA A 52 8.50 11.77 -13.55
N LEU A 53 7.70 10.75 -13.26
CA LEU A 53 8.01 9.77 -12.21
C LEU A 53 9.33 9.03 -12.47
N ARG A 54 9.59 8.64 -13.73
CA ARG A 54 10.88 8.03 -14.12
C ARG A 54 12.05 8.96 -13.87
N GLN A 55 11.93 10.21 -14.33
CA GLN A 55 12.96 11.22 -14.13
C GLN A 55 13.24 11.47 -12.64
N GLU A 56 12.19 11.56 -11.83
CA GLU A 56 12.32 11.75 -10.38
C GLU A 56 12.98 10.56 -9.70
N PHE A 57 12.64 9.34 -10.13
CA PHE A 57 13.25 8.12 -9.60
C PHE A 57 14.73 8.04 -9.97
N GLU A 58 15.09 8.26 -11.23
CA GLU A 58 16.48 8.26 -11.71
C GLU A 58 17.32 9.36 -11.04
N SER A 59 16.70 10.47 -10.67
CA SER A 59 17.35 11.61 -10.00
C SER A 59 17.36 11.50 -8.47
N ASN A 60 16.91 10.38 -7.88
CA ASN A 60 16.81 10.14 -6.42
C ASN A 60 16.01 11.22 -5.67
N ARG A 61 14.93 11.74 -6.29
CA ARG A 61 14.06 12.76 -5.69
C ARG A 61 12.79 12.20 -5.07
N LEU A 62 12.51 10.92 -5.23
CA LEU A 62 11.50 10.22 -4.45
C LEU A 62 12.01 10.01 -3.03
N TYR A 63 11.10 10.03 -2.05
CA TYR A 63 11.47 9.83 -0.66
C TYR A 63 10.44 8.96 0.06
N ILE A 64 10.86 8.42 1.20
CA ILE A 64 10.01 7.59 2.05
C ILE A 64 9.77 8.35 3.35
N VAL A 65 8.52 8.34 3.80
CA VAL A 65 8.15 8.73 5.15
C VAL A 65 7.65 7.50 5.90
N TYR A 66 7.73 7.55 7.22
CA TYR A 66 7.46 6.42 8.08
C TYR A 66 6.34 6.76 9.03
N GLN A 67 5.36 5.88 9.18
CA GLN A 67 4.26 6.08 10.11
C GLN A 67 4.28 5.00 11.19
N PRO A 68 4.33 5.38 12.48
CA PRO A 68 4.31 4.44 13.58
C PRO A 68 3.02 3.63 13.66
N GLN A 69 3.18 2.35 13.99
CA GLN A 69 2.12 1.42 14.37
C GLN A 69 2.22 1.13 15.86
N VAL A 70 1.11 1.15 16.56
CA VAL A 70 1.06 0.98 18.01
C VAL A 70 0.03 -0.06 18.43
N THR A 71 0.25 -0.71 19.57
CA THR A 71 -0.79 -1.49 20.23
C THR A 71 -1.90 -0.58 20.74
N LEU A 72 -3.17 -1.01 20.65
CA LEU A 72 -4.29 -0.24 21.21
C LEU A 72 -4.39 -0.31 22.73
N THR A 73 -3.78 -1.32 23.35
CA THR A 73 -3.87 -1.56 24.79
C THR A 73 -3.00 -0.61 25.62
N ASP A 74 -1.74 -0.44 25.23
CA ASP A 74 -0.73 0.33 25.98
C ASP A 74 0.03 1.34 25.11
N GLN A 75 -0.39 1.54 23.87
CA GLN A 75 0.19 2.45 22.88
C GLN A 75 1.69 2.24 22.65
N ARG A 76 2.20 1.04 22.90
CA ARG A 76 3.58 0.67 22.63
C ARG A 76 3.82 0.59 21.12
N VAL A 77 4.91 1.17 20.66
CA VAL A 77 5.28 1.13 19.24
C VAL A 77 5.74 -0.28 18.90
N ILE A 78 5.12 -0.89 17.89
CA ILE A 78 5.40 -2.26 17.44
C ILE A 78 6.06 -2.30 16.07
N GLY A 79 5.91 -1.24 15.29
CA GLY A 79 6.45 -1.17 13.95
C GLY A 79 6.29 0.20 13.33
N VAL A 80 6.72 0.30 12.10
CA VAL A 80 6.58 1.49 11.27
C VAL A 80 6.25 1.08 9.84
N GLU A 81 5.31 1.77 9.20
CA GLU A 81 4.99 1.58 7.79
C GLU A 81 5.80 2.55 6.93
N ALA A 82 6.45 2.02 5.89
CA ALA A 82 7.19 2.79 4.90
C ALA A 82 6.26 3.25 3.77
N LEU A 83 6.14 4.54 3.61
CA LEU A 83 5.20 5.18 2.69
C LEU A 83 5.94 6.01 1.65
N LEU A 84 5.91 5.57 0.40
CA LEU A 84 6.52 6.29 -0.72
C LEU A 84 5.84 7.64 -0.95
N ARG A 85 6.64 8.68 -1.17
CA ARG A 85 6.19 10.05 -1.41
C ARG A 85 6.90 10.63 -2.61
N TRP A 86 6.18 11.50 -3.30
CA TRP A 86 6.71 12.25 -4.42
C TRP A 86 6.41 13.73 -4.26
N ARG A 87 7.45 14.53 -4.33
CA ARG A 87 7.34 15.98 -4.44
C ARG A 87 8.00 16.40 -5.74
N ALA A 88 7.23 17.03 -6.63
CA ALA A 88 7.72 17.54 -7.90
C ALA A 88 8.74 18.68 -7.70
N GLU A 89 9.46 19.03 -8.74
CA GLU A 89 10.50 20.07 -8.72
C GLU A 89 10.00 21.45 -8.24
N ASP A 90 8.75 21.78 -8.55
CA ASP A 90 8.07 23.00 -8.11
C ASP A 90 7.59 22.95 -6.63
N GLY A 91 7.88 21.85 -5.93
CA GLY A 91 7.45 21.62 -4.55
C GLY A 91 6.06 21.03 -4.40
N THR A 92 5.33 20.81 -5.49
CA THR A 92 3.97 20.21 -5.46
C THR A 92 4.01 18.78 -4.96
N PHE A 93 3.16 18.45 -3.99
CA PHE A 93 2.96 17.08 -3.53
C PHE A 93 2.11 16.30 -4.52
N ILE A 94 2.64 15.19 -5.05
CA ILE A 94 1.92 14.27 -5.92
C ILE A 94 1.40 13.10 -5.08
N SER A 95 0.08 12.90 -5.08
CA SER A 95 -0.56 11.85 -4.28
C SER A 95 -0.14 10.45 -4.75
N PRO A 96 0.18 9.52 -3.83
CA PRO A 96 0.40 8.11 -4.15
C PRO A 96 -0.74 7.49 -4.96
N ALA A 97 -1.99 7.83 -4.65
CA ALA A 97 -3.17 7.38 -5.40
C ALA A 97 -3.15 7.79 -6.89
N SER A 98 -2.39 8.84 -7.26
CA SER A 98 -2.24 9.29 -8.64
C SER A 98 -1.09 8.57 -9.36
N PHE A 99 0.05 8.38 -8.71
CA PHE A 99 1.24 7.88 -9.40
C PHE A 99 1.47 6.36 -9.25
N ILE A 100 1.02 5.72 -8.17
CA ILE A 100 1.16 4.27 -8.00
C ILE A 100 0.47 3.49 -9.13
N PRO A 101 -0.80 3.78 -9.52
CA PRO A 101 -1.43 3.10 -10.64
C PRO A 101 -0.71 3.30 -11.98
N VAL A 102 -0.03 4.44 -12.15
CA VAL A 102 0.80 4.73 -13.34
C VAL A 102 2.07 3.88 -13.31
N ALA A 103 2.74 3.79 -12.15
CA ALA A 103 3.91 2.95 -11.96
C ALA A 103 3.59 1.47 -12.20
N GLU A 104 2.46 0.96 -11.68
CA GLU A 104 1.99 -0.40 -11.88
C GLU A 104 1.76 -0.72 -13.36
N SER A 105 0.94 0.10 -14.03
CA SER A 105 0.59 -0.15 -15.44
C SER A 105 1.77 -0.05 -16.41
N SER A 106 2.85 0.61 -16.02
CA SER A 106 4.08 0.74 -16.81
C SER A 106 5.16 -0.28 -16.43
N GLY A 107 4.97 -1.04 -15.31
CA GLY A 107 5.97 -1.93 -14.74
C GLY A 107 7.06 -1.23 -13.92
N LEU A 108 7.07 0.11 -13.84
CA LEU A 108 8.04 0.87 -13.05
C LEU A 108 7.93 0.55 -11.55
N ILE A 109 6.74 0.14 -11.08
CA ILE A 109 6.49 -0.23 -9.69
C ILE A 109 7.44 -1.33 -9.19
N VAL A 110 7.93 -2.17 -10.06
CA VAL A 110 8.86 -3.26 -9.69
C VAL A 110 10.19 -2.67 -9.19
N SER A 111 10.80 -1.78 -9.96
CA SER A 111 12.05 -1.12 -9.55
C SER A 111 11.87 -0.18 -8.37
N LEU A 112 10.73 0.52 -8.32
CA LEU A 112 10.37 1.36 -7.18
C LEU A 112 10.21 0.53 -5.91
N GLY A 113 9.52 -0.61 -5.99
CA GLY A 113 9.29 -1.49 -4.84
C GLY A 113 10.59 -2.11 -4.31
N GLU A 114 11.51 -2.51 -5.19
CA GLU A 114 12.84 -2.97 -4.79
C GLU A 114 13.62 -1.88 -4.07
N TRP A 115 13.61 -0.65 -4.59
CA TRP A 115 14.25 0.49 -3.95
C TRP A 115 13.63 0.82 -2.58
N VAL A 116 12.29 0.83 -2.49
CA VAL A 116 11.57 1.06 -1.23
C VAL A 116 11.96 0.00 -0.20
N LEU A 117 11.93 -1.27 -0.57
CA LEU A 117 12.27 -2.39 0.31
C LEU A 117 13.68 -2.25 0.90
N ARG A 118 14.69 -2.04 0.06
CA ARG A 118 16.08 -1.87 0.50
C ARG A 118 16.25 -0.65 1.40
N ARG A 119 15.68 0.49 1.00
CA ARG A 119 15.79 1.72 1.79
C ARG A 119 15.10 1.58 3.14
N SER A 120 13.94 0.95 3.19
CA SER A 120 13.19 0.71 4.43
C SER A 120 13.94 -0.22 5.39
N LEU A 121 14.53 -1.30 4.88
CA LEU A 121 15.35 -2.20 5.70
C LEU A 121 16.63 -1.53 6.19
N SER A 122 17.27 -0.69 5.37
CA SER A 122 18.42 0.13 5.82
C SER A 122 18.03 1.05 6.99
N VAL A 123 16.86 1.70 6.89
CA VAL A 123 16.35 2.57 7.98
C VAL A 123 15.99 1.75 9.22
N LEU A 124 15.44 0.55 9.06
CA LEU A 124 15.22 -0.34 10.19
C LEU A 124 16.53 -0.66 10.91
N GLY A 125 17.62 -0.86 10.15
CA GLY A 125 18.98 -1.04 10.71
C GLY A 125 19.43 0.16 11.54
N GLU A 126 19.20 1.39 11.07
CA GLU A 126 19.48 2.61 11.83
C GLU A 126 18.68 2.66 13.13
N LEU A 127 17.40 2.33 13.11
CA LEU A 127 16.53 2.30 14.30
C LEU A 127 16.98 1.23 15.29
N ARG A 128 17.39 0.05 14.82
CA ARG A 128 17.92 -1.03 15.67
C ARG A 128 19.23 -0.63 16.36
N ALA A 129 20.11 0.08 15.65
CA ALA A 129 21.35 0.61 16.23
C ALA A 129 21.08 1.64 17.36
N LEU A 130 19.93 2.31 17.34
CA LEU A 130 19.46 3.18 18.40
C LEU A 130 18.73 2.46 19.55
N GLY A 131 18.68 1.12 19.54
CA GLY A 131 18.07 0.30 20.58
C GLY A 131 16.63 -0.18 20.29
N HIS A 132 16.02 0.25 19.19
CA HIS A 132 14.67 -0.18 18.81
C HIS A 132 14.69 -1.54 18.08
N THR A 133 15.09 -2.61 18.79
CA THR A 133 15.34 -3.94 18.21
C THR A 133 14.08 -4.71 17.82
N ASP A 134 12.93 -4.36 18.41
CA ASP A 134 11.68 -5.11 18.28
C ASP A 134 10.74 -4.56 17.21
N LEU A 135 11.09 -3.42 16.62
CA LEU A 135 10.27 -2.81 15.58
C LEU A 135 10.23 -3.67 14.32
N VAL A 136 9.04 -3.75 13.73
CA VAL A 136 8.78 -4.35 12.43
C VAL A 136 8.68 -3.25 11.38
N MET A 137 9.29 -3.44 10.21
CA MET A 137 9.15 -2.56 9.06
C MET A 137 8.07 -3.13 8.14
N ALA A 138 6.97 -2.42 7.99
CA ALA A 138 5.92 -2.75 7.05
C ALA A 138 6.17 -2.07 5.70
N VAL A 139 6.08 -2.85 4.61
CA VAL A 139 6.35 -2.39 3.25
C VAL A 139 5.26 -2.87 2.30
N ASN A 140 4.65 -1.94 1.60
CA ASN A 140 3.62 -2.21 0.60
C ASN A 140 4.20 -2.89 -0.65
N VAL A 141 3.53 -3.94 -1.12
CA VAL A 141 3.92 -4.73 -2.30
C VAL A 141 2.76 -4.78 -3.31
N SER A 142 3.06 -4.35 -4.54
CA SER A 142 2.10 -4.43 -5.65
C SER A 142 2.01 -5.85 -6.22
N ALA A 143 0.80 -6.24 -6.66
CA ALA A 143 0.56 -7.48 -7.41
C ALA A 143 1.50 -7.66 -8.61
N MET A 144 1.98 -6.56 -9.20
CA MET A 144 2.91 -6.61 -10.33
C MET A 144 4.29 -7.15 -9.96
N GLN A 145 4.71 -7.00 -8.71
CA GLN A 145 6.01 -7.51 -8.23
C GLN A 145 6.00 -9.03 -8.15
N PHE A 146 4.87 -9.66 -7.80
CA PHE A 146 4.71 -11.12 -7.79
C PHE A 146 4.72 -11.77 -9.18
N ARG A 147 4.64 -10.98 -10.26
CA ARG A 147 4.79 -11.51 -11.62
C ARG A 147 6.23 -11.80 -12.00
N ARG A 148 7.20 -11.34 -11.21
CA ARG A 148 8.61 -11.66 -11.38
C ARG A 148 8.92 -12.98 -10.71
N SER A 149 9.57 -13.87 -11.44
CA SER A 149 10.01 -15.18 -10.91
C SER A 149 11.08 -15.08 -9.82
N ASP A 150 11.79 -13.93 -9.75
CA ASP A 150 12.87 -13.65 -8.82
C ASP A 150 12.44 -12.78 -7.60
N PHE A 151 11.14 -12.58 -7.38
CA PHE A 151 10.65 -11.70 -6.30
C PHE A 151 11.13 -12.17 -4.91
N ILE A 152 11.13 -13.48 -4.66
CA ILE A 152 11.63 -14.04 -3.40
C ILE A 152 13.11 -13.74 -3.23
N ASP A 153 13.91 -13.93 -4.28
CA ASP A 153 15.35 -13.68 -4.27
C ASP A 153 15.64 -12.19 -3.98
N VAL A 154 14.81 -11.29 -4.53
CA VAL A 154 14.91 -9.84 -4.24
C VAL A 154 14.69 -9.55 -2.75
N VAL A 155 13.70 -10.19 -2.12
CA VAL A 155 13.43 -10.02 -0.68
C VAL A 155 14.57 -10.60 0.15
N GLU A 156 15.02 -11.83 -0.14
CA GLU A 156 16.12 -12.48 0.56
C GLU A 156 17.42 -11.67 0.43
N TRP A 157 17.71 -11.20 -0.77
CA TRP A 157 18.90 -10.39 -0.99
C TRP A 157 18.84 -9.05 -0.23
N ALA A 158 17.68 -8.39 -0.21
CA ALA A 158 17.51 -7.16 0.56
C ALA A 158 17.69 -7.36 2.07
N LEU A 159 17.18 -8.48 2.61
CA LEU A 159 17.39 -8.86 4.02
C LEU A 159 18.85 -9.16 4.31
N ALA A 160 19.52 -9.93 3.43
CA ALA A 160 20.93 -10.28 3.59
C ALA A 160 21.86 -9.07 3.49
N ASP A 161 21.62 -8.19 2.50
CA ASP A 161 22.41 -6.97 2.27
C ASP A 161 22.36 -6.01 3.46
N THR A 162 21.20 -5.92 4.12
CA THR A 162 20.97 -5.05 5.28
C THR A 162 21.23 -5.74 6.63
N GLY A 163 21.45 -7.05 6.64
CA GLY A 163 21.61 -7.85 7.86
C GLY A 163 20.34 -7.90 8.73
N MET A 164 19.15 -7.64 8.15
CA MET A 164 17.92 -7.63 8.91
C MET A 164 17.32 -9.02 9.05
N PRO A 165 16.86 -9.39 10.27
CA PRO A 165 16.11 -10.62 10.46
C PRO A 165 14.77 -10.57 9.69
N ALA A 166 14.39 -11.69 9.08
CA ALA A 166 13.19 -11.77 8.25
C ALA A 166 11.90 -11.49 9.03
N ASP A 167 11.86 -11.84 10.32
CA ASP A 167 10.74 -11.57 11.24
C ASP A 167 10.56 -10.08 11.60
N ARG A 168 11.44 -9.23 11.11
CA ARG A 168 11.36 -7.77 11.25
C ARG A 168 10.88 -7.06 9.99
N LEU A 169 10.56 -7.82 8.97
CA LEU A 169 9.91 -7.34 7.73
C LEU A 169 8.48 -7.88 7.68
N GLU A 170 7.51 -6.99 7.47
CA GLU A 170 6.12 -7.32 7.12
C GLU A 170 5.84 -6.79 5.70
N LEU A 171 5.37 -7.65 4.81
CA LEU A 171 4.95 -7.26 3.47
C LEU A 171 3.43 -7.09 3.45
N GLU A 172 2.99 -5.91 3.05
CA GLU A 172 1.58 -5.56 2.96
C GLU A 172 1.10 -5.71 1.52
N ILE A 173 0.04 -6.50 1.32
CA ILE A 173 -0.59 -6.72 0.02
C ILE A 173 -2.06 -6.36 0.10
N THR A 174 -2.58 -5.64 -0.89
CA THR A 174 -4.00 -5.34 -0.92
C THR A 174 -4.83 -6.61 -1.08
N GLU A 175 -6.05 -6.62 -0.52
CA GLU A 175 -7.03 -7.69 -0.69
C GLU A 175 -7.20 -8.08 -2.16
N SER A 176 -7.34 -7.10 -3.04
CA SER A 176 -7.49 -7.31 -4.48
C SER A 176 -6.26 -7.98 -5.12
N ALA A 177 -5.04 -7.60 -4.71
CA ALA A 177 -3.80 -8.20 -5.19
C ALA A 177 -3.70 -9.68 -4.80
N ALA A 178 -4.09 -10.00 -3.58
CA ALA A 178 -4.13 -11.37 -3.10
C ALA A 178 -5.08 -12.25 -3.95
N ILE A 179 -6.30 -11.77 -4.22
CA ILE A 179 -7.33 -12.51 -4.97
C ILE A 179 -6.98 -12.67 -6.46
N LEU A 180 -6.55 -11.60 -7.12
CA LEU A 180 -6.25 -11.62 -8.57
C LEU A 180 -5.02 -12.47 -8.91
N GLY A 181 -4.12 -12.65 -7.96
CA GLY A 181 -2.93 -13.49 -8.10
C GLY A 181 -3.11 -14.92 -7.62
N ALA A 182 -4.36 -15.41 -7.46
CA ALA A 182 -4.67 -16.74 -6.92
C ALA A 182 -3.78 -17.84 -7.52
N GLY A 183 -3.14 -18.61 -6.64
CA GLY A 183 -2.17 -19.67 -6.99
C GLY A 183 -0.72 -19.21 -6.94
N LEU A 184 -0.29 -18.28 -7.78
CA LEU A 184 1.11 -17.83 -7.80
C LEU A 184 1.44 -16.94 -6.59
N VAL A 185 0.60 -15.95 -6.30
CA VAL A 185 0.77 -15.07 -5.13
C VAL A 185 0.72 -15.90 -3.84
N GLU A 186 -0.25 -16.80 -3.72
CA GLU A 186 -0.37 -17.70 -2.57
C GLU A 186 0.91 -18.53 -2.35
N GLN A 187 1.51 -19.07 -3.43
CA GLN A 187 2.78 -19.81 -3.36
C GLN A 187 3.93 -18.92 -2.85
N TYR A 188 4.06 -17.70 -3.40
CA TYR A 188 5.11 -16.77 -2.95
C TYR A 188 4.93 -16.36 -1.50
N LEU A 189 3.70 -16.12 -1.06
CA LEU A 189 3.42 -15.77 0.34
C LEU A 189 3.79 -16.92 1.29
N HIS A 190 3.48 -18.17 0.92
CA HIS A 190 3.90 -19.34 1.70
C HIS A 190 5.41 -19.48 1.77
N GLU A 191 6.11 -19.24 0.66
CA GLU A 191 7.57 -19.31 0.63
C GLU A 191 8.23 -18.19 1.47
N LEU A 192 7.73 -16.97 1.40
CA LEU A 192 8.18 -15.85 2.24
C LEU A 192 7.90 -16.12 3.72
N LYS A 193 6.75 -16.69 4.02
CA LYS A 193 6.37 -17.07 5.38
C LYS A 193 7.31 -18.13 5.98
N LYS A 194 7.70 -19.15 5.21
CA LYS A 194 8.69 -20.15 5.63
C LYS A 194 10.04 -19.54 5.98
N ARG A 195 10.37 -18.40 5.37
CA ARG A 195 11.59 -17.62 5.63
C ARG A 195 11.48 -16.69 6.84
N GLY A 196 10.28 -16.62 7.43
CA GLY A 196 10.00 -15.81 8.61
C GLY A 196 9.50 -14.40 8.33
N VAL A 197 9.25 -14.03 7.06
CA VAL A 197 8.69 -12.71 6.70
C VAL A 197 7.23 -12.65 7.13
N GLY A 198 6.83 -11.54 7.77
CA GLY A 198 5.44 -11.24 8.11
C GLY A 198 4.62 -10.86 6.88
N ILE A 199 3.34 -11.25 6.85
CA ILE A 199 2.41 -10.93 5.77
C ILE A 199 1.18 -10.24 6.35
N ALA A 200 0.82 -9.08 5.79
CA ALA A 200 -0.42 -8.38 6.12
C ALA A 200 -1.31 -8.22 4.88
N ILE A 201 -2.61 -8.38 5.08
CA ILE A 201 -3.63 -8.08 4.06
C ILE A 201 -4.11 -6.66 4.28
N ASP A 202 -3.88 -5.80 3.31
CA ASP A 202 -4.20 -4.38 3.36
C ASP A 202 -5.52 -4.03 2.66
N ASP A 203 -6.09 -2.86 2.99
CA ASP A 203 -7.37 -2.34 2.45
C ASP A 203 -8.54 -3.32 2.61
N PHE A 204 -8.54 -4.13 3.68
CA PHE A 204 -9.53 -5.19 3.85
C PHE A 204 -10.94 -4.65 4.05
N GLY A 205 -11.89 -5.26 3.29
CA GLY A 205 -13.31 -4.88 3.28
C GLY A 205 -13.71 -3.93 2.15
N THR A 206 -12.76 -3.43 1.37
CA THR A 206 -13.03 -2.58 0.19
C THR A 206 -13.36 -3.42 -1.06
N GLY A 207 -12.97 -4.69 -1.08
CA GLY A 207 -13.13 -5.64 -2.17
C GLY A 207 -14.23 -6.69 -1.94
N PHE A 208 -14.24 -7.71 -2.79
CA PHE A 208 -15.13 -8.87 -2.71
C PHE A 208 -14.35 -10.07 -2.11
N SER A 209 -14.12 -10.08 -0.82
CA SER A 209 -13.43 -11.21 -0.18
C SER A 209 -14.29 -12.47 -0.20
N SER A 210 -13.74 -13.53 -0.79
CA SER A 210 -14.19 -14.87 -0.45
C SER A 210 -13.50 -15.29 0.87
N LEU A 211 -14.27 -15.45 1.94
CA LEU A 211 -13.75 -15.93 3.23
C LEU A 211 -12.94 -17.23 3.10
N SER A 212 -13.34 -18.11 2.18
CA SER A 212 -12.62 -19.35 1.88
C SER A 212 -11.24 -19.12 1.27
N TYR A 213 -11.03 -17.98 0.62
CA TYR A 213 -9.72 -17.60 0.10
C TYR A 213 -8.83 -17.02 1.19
N LEU A 214 -9.39 -16.17 2.04
CA LEU A 214 -8.66 -15.57 3.16
C LEU A 214 -8.08 -16.63 4.11
N ASP A 215 -8.86 -17.68 4.39
CA ASP A 215 -8.45 -18.82 5.25
C ASP A 215 -7.24 -19.60 4.69
N ARG A 216 -6.98 -19.49 3.39
CA ARG A 216 -5.84 -20.15 2.73
C ARG A 216 -4.58 -19.29 2.69
N LEU A 217 -4.70 -18.00 2.90
CA LEU A 217 -3.55 -17.09 2.86
C LEU A 217 -2.73 -17.23 4.15
N PRO A 218 -1.40 -17.34 4.07
CA PRO A 218 -0.53 -17.42 5.24
C PRO A 218 -0.28 -16.03 5.84
N ALA A 219 -1.36 -15.27 6.07
CA ALA A 219 -1.28 -13.92 6.59
C ALA A 219 -1.25 -13.91 8.12
N ASP A 220 -0.49 -12.98 8.69
CA ASP A 220 -0.38 -12.75 10.12
C ASP A 220 -1.30 -11.64 10.60
N ARG A 221 -1.66 -10.74 9.68
CA ARG A 221 -2.38 -9.52 10.01
C ARG A 221 -3.40 -9.15 8.94
N ILE A 222 -4.49 -8.54 9.39
CA ILE A 222 -5.47 -7.84 8.55
C ILE A 222 -5.42 -6.36 8.92
N LYS A 223 -5.35 -5.47 7.93
CA LYS A 223 -5.44 -4.02 8.10
C LYS A 223 -6.83 -3.55 7.69
N ILE A 224 -7.53 -2.88 8.59
CA ILE A 224 -8.85 -2.29 8.34
C ILE A 224 -8.64 -0.91 7.73
N ASP A 225 -9.16 -0.70 6.52
CA ASP A 225 -9.06 0.59 5.83
C ASP A 225 -9.71 1.73 6.62
N ARG A 226 -9.09 2.90 6.53
CA ARG A 226 -9.52 4.13 7.21
C ARG A 226 -10.98 4.53 6.95
N ALA A 227 -11.55 4.18 5.79
CA ALA A 227 -12.93 4.52 5.47
C ALA A 227 -13.91 3.84 6.45
N PHE A 228 -13.56 2.66 6.96
CA PHE A 228 -14.35 1.94 7.95
C PHE A 228 -14.13 2.47 9.36
N VAL A 229 -12.89 2.89 9.68
CA VAL A 229 -12.55 3.51 10.96
C VAL A 229 -13.24 4.88 11.09
N ASN A 230 -13.24 5.69 10.04
CA ASN A 230 -13.95 6.98 10.02
C ASN A 230 -15.46 6.86 10.19
N ALA A 231 -16.03 5.74 9.77
CA ALA A 231 -17.46 5.49 9.94
C ALA A 231 -17.87 5.21 11.40
N LEU A 232 -16.93 4.91 12.30
CA LEU A 232 -17.20 4.69 13.72
C LEU A 232 -17.59 5.99 14.45
N ASP A 233 -17.14 7.14 13.97
CA ASP A 233 -17.42 8.46 14.59
C ASP A 233 -18.77 9.07 14.19
N ASN A 234 -19.43 8.57 13.13
CA ASN A 234 -20.61 9.20 12.56
C ASN A 234 -21.87 9.09 13.44
N GLY A 235 -21.79 8.56 14.66
CA GLY A 235 -22.90 8.47 15.61
C GLY A 235 -24.07 7.59 15.17
N ASP A 236 -23.97 6.97 13.98
CA ASP A 236 -24.93 6.00 13.45
C ASP A 236 -24.36 4.59 13.60
N PRO A 237 -24.80 3.82 14.63
CA PRO A 237 -24.40 2.41 14.78
C PRO A 237 -24.80 1.53 13.58
N GLY A 238 -25.70 2.01 12.73
CA GLY A 238 -26.14 1.36 11.50
C GLY A 238 -25.29 1.70 10.29
N ALA A 239 -24.31 2.60 10.37
CA ALA A 239 -23.47 2.96 9.25
C ALA A 239 -22.74 1.73 8.70
N ARG A 240 -22.77 1.56 7.38
CA ARG A 240 -22.20 0.37 6.70
C ARG A 240 -20.72 0.15 7.09
N GLY A 241 -19.95 1.23 7.22
CA GLY A 241 -18.52 1.15 7.57
C GLY A 241 -18.29 0.63 9.00
N ALA A 242 -19.08 1.11 9.98
CA ALA A 242 -18.98 0.64 11.36
C ALA A 242 -19.25 -0.88 11.46
N ARG A 243 -20.27 -1.37 10.77
CA ARG A 243 -20.59 -2.80 10.72
C ARG A 243 -19.47 -3.64 10.09
N ILE A 244 -18.73 -3.10 9.13
CA ILE A 244 -17.59 -3.80 8.53
C ILE A 244 -16.46 -3.93 9.56
N ALA A 245 -16.10 -2.88 10.29
CA ALA A 245 -15.09 -2.97 11.36
C ALA A 245 -15.51 -3.97 12.44
N GLU A 246 -16.79 -3.95 12.85
CA GLU A 246 -17.38 -4.90 13.80
C GLU A 246 -17.38 -6.36 13.31
N MET A 247 -17.33 -6.60 12.02
CA MET A 247 -17.22 -7.95 11.44
C MET A 247 -15.76 -8.39 11.27
N VAL A 248 -14.89 -7.47 10.82
CA VAL A 248 -13.50 -7.79 10.47
C VAL A 248 -12.67 -8.14 11.71
N VAL A 249 -12.85 -7.42 12.82
CA VAL A 249 -12.08 -7.69 14.04
C VAL A 249 -12.32 -9.10 14.59
N PRO A 250 -13.56 -9.55 14.82
CA PRO A 250 -13.80 -10.94 15.23
C PRO A 250 -13.38 -11.97 14.18
N LEU A 251 -13.46 -11.64 12.89
CA LEU A 251 -13.03 -12.52 11.80
C LEU A 251 -11.53 -12.77 11.87
N GLY A 252 -10.72 -11.71 11.94
CA GLY A 252 -9.26 -11.81 12.05
C GLY A 252 -8.85 -12.72 13.21
N ARG A 253 -9.44 -12.51 14.38
CA ARG A 253 -9.21 -13.36 15.56
C ARG A 253 -9.56 -14.83 15.31
N LYS A 254 -10.69 -15.13 14.66
CA LYS A 254 -11.09 -16.51 14.34
C LYS A 254 -10.13 -17.19 13.37
N LEU A 255 -9.49 -16.41 12.48
CA LEU A 255 -8.48 -16.88 11.54
C LEU A 255 -7.07 -16.92 12.16
N GLY A 256 -6.91 -16.52 13.43
CA GLY A 256 -5.61 -16.47 14.10
C GLY A 256 -4.71 -15.32 13.63
N MET A 257 -5.29 -14.32 12.97
CA MET A 257 -4.60 -13.12 12.48
C MET A 257 -4.78 -11.96 13.46
N LYS A 258 -3.75 -11.12 13.62
CA LYS A 258 -3.88 -9.83 14.29
C LYS A 258 -4.66 -8.85 13.43
N VAL A 259 -5.29 -7.89 14.07
CA VAL A 259 -6.03 -6.83 13.36
C VAL A 259 -5.42 -5.48 13.70
N LEU A 260 -5.05 -4.73 12.67
CA LEU A 260 -4.59 -3.35 12.76
C LEU A 260 -5.62 -2.43 12.11
N ALA A 261 -6.02 -1.38 12.81
CA ALA A 261 -6.92 -0.36 12.26
C ALA A 261 -6.14 0.86 11.77
N GLU A 262 -6.44 1.30 10.55
CA GLU A 262 -5.79 2.44 9.91
C GLU A 262 -6.60 3.73 10.03
N GLY A 263 -5.88 4.86 9.98
CA GLY A 263 -6.51 6.17 9.94
C GLY A 263 -7.25 6.54 11.22
N ILE A 264 -6.80 6.08 12.37
CA ILE A 264 -7.34 6.48 13.67
C ILE A 264 -6.98 7.94 13.91
N GLU A 265 -7.99 8.80 14.06
CA GLU A 265 -7.83 10.23 14.25
C GLU A 265 -8.32 10.71 15.63
N THR A 266 -9.19 9.93 16.30
CA THR A 266 -9.80 10.32 17.58
C THR A 266 -9.65 9.23 18.64
N GLU A 267 -9.62 9.65 19.91
CA GLU A 267 -9.64 8.74 21.06
C GLU A 267 -10.92 7.89 21.12
N ALA A 268 -12.02 8.41 20.58
CA ALA A 268 -13.27 7.67 20.51
C ALA A 268 -13.16 6.47 19.56
N GLN A 269 -12.56 6.67 18.39
CA GLN A 269 -12.26 5.58 17.43
C GLN A 269 -11.35 4.54 18.08
N ALA A 270 -10.23 4.96 18.69
CA ALA A 270 -9.29 4.06 19.33
C ALA A 270 -9.96 3.21 20.42
N ARG A 271 -10.78 3.84 21.27
CA ARG A 271 -11.53 3.15 22.32
C ARG A 271 -12.50 2.11 21.75
N ARG A 272 -13.30 2.53 20.75
CA ARG A 272 -14.28 1.65 20.12
C ARG A 272 -13.62 0.43 19.47
N LEU A 273 -12.50 0.63 18.76
CA LEU A 273 -11.71 -0.46 18.18
C LEU A 273 -11.15 -1.39 19.26
N GLY A 274 -10.65 -0.84 20.37
CA GLY A 274 -10.20 -1.63 21.53
C GLY A 274 -11.32 -2.45 22.15
N GLU A 275 -12.54 -1.89 22.30
CA GLU A 275 -13.72 -2.61 22.78
C GLU A 275 -14.12 -3.77 21.85
N LEU A 276 -13.98 -3.59 20.54
CA LEU A 276 -14.19 -4.65 19.55
C LEU A 276 -13.10 -5.74 19.62
N GLY A 277 -11.95 -5.40 20.24
CA GLY A 277 -10.81 -6.27 20.39
C GLY A 277 -9.80 -6.19 19.26
N CYS A 278 -9.72 -5.06 18.56
CA CYS A 278 -8.64 -4.76 17.63
C CYS A 278 -7.31 -4.71 18.40
N ASP A 279 -6.26 -5.29 17.82
CA ASP A 279 -4.97 -5.44 18.50
C ASP A 279 -4.12 -4.17 18.40
N ASP A 280 -4.02 -3.65 17.19
CA ASP A 280 -3.05 -2.62 16.83
C ASP A 280 -3.74 -1.46 16.09
N GLY A 281 -3.09 -0.30 16.06
CA GLY A 281 -3.62 0.88 15.39
C GLY A 281 -2.55 1.77 14.76
N GLN A 282 -2.96 2.49 13.73
CA GLN A 282 -2.16 3.48 13.03
C GLN A 282 -3.04 4.68 12.67
N GLY A 283 -2.53 5.89 12.81
CA GLY A 283 -3.29 7.07 12.43
C GLY A 283 -2.76 8.36 13.03
N PHE A 284 -3.41 9.47 12.66
CA PHE A 284 -2.97 10.81 13.07
C PHE A 284 -3.16 11.08 14.56
N LEU A 285 -3.98 10.27 15.23
CA LEU A 285 -4.07 10.31 16.70
C LEU A 285 -2.71 10.04 17.35
N TYR A 286 -1.93 9.10 16.81
CA TYR A 286 -0.64 8.71 17.36
C TYR A 286 0.50 9.51 16.74
N ALA A 287 0.58 9.48 15.41
CA ALA A 287 1.57 10.23 14.64
C ALA A 287 1.18 10.33 13.16
N ARG A 288 1.54 11.45 12.54
CA ARG A 288 1.51 11.58 11.07
C ARG A 288 2.70 10.86 10.44
N PRO A 289 2.61 10.43 9.17
CA PRO A 289 3.81 9.98 8.45
C PRO A 289 4.89 11.07 8.46
N MET A 290 6.12 10.71 8.84
CA MET A 290 7.22 11.64 9.04
C MET A 290 8.53 11.13 8.43
N PRO A 291 9.48 12.02 8.08
CA PRO A 291 10.83 11.63 7.68
C PRO A 291 11.57 10.88 8.80
N ILE A 292 12.61 10.11 8.44
CA ILE A 292 13.34 9.28 9.41
C ILE A 292 13.92 10.09 10.58
N GLU A 293 14.43 11.29 10.34
CA GLU A 293 15.03 12.08 11.41
C GLU A 293 13.97 12.54 12.45
N GLU A 294 12.76 12.85 11.99
CA GLU A 294 11.64 13.15 12.90
C GLU A 294 11.19 11.89 13.64
N LEU A 295 11.16 10.73 12.97
CA LEU A 295 10.79 9.45 13.59
C LEU A 295 11.76 9.07 14.72
N LYS A 296 13.06 9.25 14.52
CA LYS A 296 14.08 9.00 15.57
C LYS A 296 13.82 9.86 16.81
N LEU A 297 13.53 11.15 16.62
CA LEU A 297 13.21 12.05 17.72
C LEU A 297 11.89 11.67 18.42
N TRP A 298 10.87 11.31 17.65
CA TRP A 298 9.58 10.90 18.17
C TRP A 298 9.67 9.61 19.01
N LEU A 299 10.45 8.62 18.53
CA LEU A 299 10.70 7.37 19.27
C LEU A 299 11.49 7.61 20.56
N ALA A 300 12.52 8.46 20.52
CA ALA A 300 13.32 8.81 21.71
C ALA A 300 12.46 9.47 22.81
N GLY A 301 11.51 10.32 22.43
CA GLY A 301 10.57 10.96 23.36
C GLY A 301 9.63 9.96 24.06
N ARG A 302 9.31 8.82 23.43
CA ARG A 302 8.46 7.78 24.01
C ARG A 302 9.21 6.75 24.86
N ALA A 303 10.50 6.57 24.65
CA ALA A 303 11.32 5.67 25.47
C ALA A 303 11.59 6.23 26.89
N SER A 304 11.27 7.51 27.12
CA SER A 304 11.49 8.22 28.39
C SER A 304 10.23 8.29 29.26
N THR A 305 9.12 7.72 28.81
CA THR A 305 7.83 7.67 29.55
C THR A 305 7.51 6.23 29.94
#